data_ed826508e182d760a8d62ac67f591135
#
_entry.id   ed826508e182d760a8d62ac67f591135
#
_cell.length_a   1.000
_cell.length_b   1.000
_cell.length_c   1.000
_cell.angle_alpha   90.00
_cell.angle_beta   90.00
_cell.angle_gamma   90.00
#
_symmetry.space_group_name_H-M   'P 1'
#
loop_
_entity.id
_entity.type
_entity.pdbx_description
1 polymer ?
#
loop_
_entity_poly.entity_id
_entity_poly.type
_entity_poly.pdbx_seq_one_letter_code
_entity_poly.pdbx_strand_id
1 'polypeptide(L)'
;MRPADANFSAERLHDVYSSELVNTVGNSASRVTAMVEKYFDGALPSETDAQGQRIVAAAGGVDWPARAAAAAAVTAEGYESLELSSAARAAIRLVVDVDVFIQATEPFRLAKDADRRAELGAILYQCLEAIRIAGVLLAPVMPVKMAELELALAGGDEAAAAAAAAVPTAARVKWGGLRPGTRVAKLALFPRVEPPDAPPVAAVAPTPAKKGAKLPKGTKPAPPKPAAPA
;
A
#
# COMPACT_ATOMS: atom_id res chain seq x y z
N MET A 1 9.69 18.63 -25.24
CA MET A 1 8.49 19.44 -24.94
C MET A 1 8.75 20.13 -23.61
N ARG A 2 8.60 21.46 -23.47
CA ARG A 2 8.78 22.10 -22.15
C ARG A 2 7.63 21.68 -21.25
N PRO A 3 7.85 21.41 -19.93
CA PRO A 3 6.75 21.17 -19.02
C PRO A 3 5.80 22.37 -19.09
N ALA A 4 4.50 22.12 -19.15
CA ALA A 4 3.51 23.18 -19.19
C ALA A 4 3.60 23.98 -17.87
N ASP A 5 3.66 25.31 -17.98
CA ASP A 5 3.59 26.18 -16.81
C ASP A 5 2.27 25.91 -16.07
N ALA A 6 2.36 25.63 -14.80
CA ALA A 6 1.20 25.42 -13.94
C ALA A 6 1.18 26.46 -12.83
N ASN A 7 0.00 27.06 -12.61
CA ASN A 7 -0.19 27.94 -11.48
C ASN A 7 -0.08 27.11 -10.18
N PHE A 8 0.76 27.57 -9.27
CA PHE A 8 0.83 27.00 -7.92
C PHE A 8 -0.38 27.49 -7.11
N SER A 9 -1.09 26.55 -6.44
CA SER A 9 -2.02 26.86 -5.37
C SER A 9 -1.79 25.91 -4.20
N ALA A 10 -1.95 26.42 -2.99
CA ALA A 10 -1.77 25.62 -1.77
C ALA A 10 -2.85 24.53 -1.66
N GLU A 11 -4.08 24.82 -2.06
CA GLU A 11 -5.19 23.88 -2.10
C GLU A 11 -4.87 22.72 -3.03
N ARG A 12 -4.43 23.01 -4.26
CA ARG A 12 -4.07 21.98 -5.23
C ARG A 12 -2.91 21.11 -4.75
N LEU A 13 -1.91 21.71 -4.11
CA LEU A 13 -0.81 20.97 -3.51
C LEU A 13 -1.32 20.03 -2.42
N HIS A 14 -2.20 20.54 -1.54
CA HIS A 14 -2.84 19.75 -0.49
C HIS A 14 -3.66 18.60 -1.06
N ASP A 15 -4.45 18.83 -2.11
CA ASP A 15 -5.28 17.81 -2.75
C ASP A 15 -4.43 16.69 -3.36
N VAL A 16 -3.37 17.04 -4.11
CA VAL A 16 -2.44 16.06 -4.69
C VAL A 16 -1.69 15.31 -3.61
N TYR A 17 -1.19 16.00 -2.58
CA TYR A 17 -0.53 15.38 -1.44
C TYR A 17 -1.45 14.37 -0.74
N SER A 18 -2.69 14.77 -0.47
CA SER A 18 -3.66 13.95 0.24
C SER A 18 -4.11 12.75 -0.60
N SER A 19 -4.40 12.94 -1.89
CA SER A 19 -4.91 11.87 -2.75
C SER A 19 -3.81 10.89 -3.17
N GLU A 20 -2.68 11.38 -3.69
CA GLU A 20 -1.67 10.53 -4.30
C GLU A 20 -0.64 10.01 -3.28
N LEU A 21 -0.24 10.84 -2.30
CA LEU A 21 0.78 10.43 -1.35
C LEU A 21 0.19 9.83 -0.08
N VAL A 22 -0.73 10.51 0.60
CA VAL A 22 -1.31 10.00 1.86
C VAL A 22 -2.22 8.81 1.60
N ASN A 23 -3.23 8.97 0.73
CA ASN A 23 -4.29 7.98 0.54
C ASN A 23 -3.89 6.84 -0.41
N THR A 24 -2.90 7.03 -1.28
CA THR A 24 -2.39 5.99 -2.18
C THR A 24 -1.09 5.40 -1.63
N VAL A 25 0.04 6.06 -1.80
CA VAL A 25 1.36 5.46 -1.47
C VAL A 25 1.48 5.14 0.03
N GLY A 26 1.15 6.11 0.89
CA GLY A 26 1.26 5.96 2.34
C GLY A 26 0.28 4.93 2.91
N ASN A 27 -0.98 4.99 2.46
CA ASN A 27 -2.01 4.07 2.93
C ASN A 27 -1.73 2.61 2.50
N SER A 28 -1.36 2.39 1.22
CA SER A 28 -1.05 1.04 0.72
C SER A 28 0.16 0.45 1.45
N ALA A 29 1.26 1.21 1.60
CA ALA A 29 2.43 0.77 2.34
C ALA A 29 2.10 0.43 3.81
N SER A 30 1.40 1.32 4.51
CA SER A 30 0.99 1.11 5.91
C SER A 30 0.04 -0.07 6.07
N ARG A 31 -0.92 -0.24 5.16
CA ARG A 31 -1.91 -1.32 5.18
C ARG A 31 -1.26 -2.69 4.95
N VAL A 32 -0.35 -2.80 3.98
CA VAL A 32 0.31 -4.08 3.68
C VAL A 32 1.29 -4.46 4.79
N THR A 33 2.10 -3.53 5.29
CA THR A 33 3.00 -3.79 6.42
C THR A 33 2.23 -4.20 7.69
N ALA A 34 1.07 -3.57 7.96
CA ALA A 34 0.21 -3.96 9.07
C ALA A 34 -0.40 -5.37 8.91
N MET A 35 -0.70 -5.78 7.67
CA MET A 35 -1.16 -7.16 7.41
C MET A 35 -0.03 -8.18 7.59
N VAL A 36 1.20 -7.87 7.18
CA VAL A 36 2.37 -8.73 7.44
C VAL A 36 2.62 -8.86 8.93
N GLU A 37 2.58 -7.75 9.68
CA GLU A 37 2.70 -7.80 11.14
C GLU A 37 1.62 -8.68 11.76
N LYS A 38 0.38 -8.49 11.36
CA LYS A 38 -0.78 -9.19 11.94
C LYS A 38 -0.81 -10.68 11.64
N TYR A 39 -0.46 -11.09 10.41
CA TYR A 39 -0.67 -12.46 9.93
C TYR A 39 0.61 -13.29 9.89
N PHE A 40 1.77 -12.63 9.90
CA PHE A 40 3.09 -13.26 9.79
C PHE A 40 4.09 -12.76 10.84
N ASP A 41 3.60 -12.15 11.94
CA ASP A 41 4.43 -11.66 13.05
C ASP A 41 5.57 -10.73 12.58
N GLY A 42 5.28 -9.94 11.55
CA GLY A 42 6.23 -9.01 10.93
C GLY A 42 7.25 -9.66 10.00
N ALA A 43 7.32 -10.97 9.90
CA ALA A 43 8.22 -11.65 8.97
C ALA A 43 7.65 -11.66 7.56
N LEU A 44 8.42 -11.14 6.58
CA LEU A 44 8.02 -11.14 5.18
C LEU A 44 7.80 -12.58 4.68
N PRO A 45 6.61 -12.94 4.19
CA PRO A 45 6.34 -14.26 3.64
C PRO A 45 7.01 -14.46 2.28
N SER A 46 6.99 -15.71 1.77
CA SER A 46 7.46 -16.04 0.42
C SER A 46 6.34 -15.90 -0.61
N GLU A 47 6.69 -15.58 -1.85
CA GLU A 47 5.79 -15.69 -3.00
C GLU A 47 5.86 -17.07 -3.68
N THR A 48 6.72 -17.96 -3.18
CA THR A 48 6.92 -19.29 -3.76
C THR A 48 6.49 -20.38 -2.77
N ASP A 49 6.06 -21.51 -3.31
CA ASP A 49 5.81 -22.74 -2.55
C ASP A 49 7.12 -23.42 -2.10
N ALA A 50 6.99 -24.57 -1.46
CA ALA A 50 8.13 -25.38 -1.00
C ALA A 50 8.99 -25.92 -2.15
N GLN A 51 8.47 -25.96 -3.37
CA GLN A 51 9.14 -26.40 -4.59
C GLN A 51 9.78 -25.22 -5.35
N GLY A 52 9.67 -23.99 -4.82
CA GLY A 52 10.19 -22.78 -5.45
C GLY A 52 9.35 -22.24 -6.60
N GLN A 53 8.13 -22.76 -6.79
CA GLN A 53 7.22 -22.28 -7.83
C GLN A 53 6.44 -21.06 -7.30
N ARG A 54 6.29 -20.05 -8.15
CA ARG A 54 5.50 -18.87 -7.78
C ARG A 54 4.03 -19.24 -7.56
N ILE A 55 3.51 -18.85 -6.40
CA ILE A 55 2.09 -19.00 -6.07
C ILE A 55 1.33 -17.88 -6.79
N VAL A 56 0.38 -18.26 -7.65
CA VAL A 56 -0.54 -17.34 -8.30
C VAL A 56 -1.81 -17.29 -7.47
N ALA A 57 -2.22 -16.08 -7.08
CA ALA A 57 -3.48 -15.90 -6.36
C ALA A 57 -4.65 -16.37 -7.23
N ALA A 58 -5.61 -17.08 -6.64
CA ALA A 58 -6.80 -17.59 -7.35
C ALA A 58 -7.67 -16.46 -7.92
N ALA A 59 -7.62 -15.28 -7.30
CA ALA A 59 -8.29 -14.09 -7.80
C ALA A 59 -7.25 -13.03 -8.19
N GLY A 60 -7.51 -12.28 -9.27
CA GLY A 60 -6.73 -11.10 -9.65
C GLY A 60 -5.38 -11.40 -10.31
N GLY A 61 -5.25 -12.53 -11.05
CA GLY A 61 -4.01 -12.96 -11.72
C GLY A 61 -3.23 -11.85 -12.44
N VAL A 62 -2.33 -11.17 -11.71
CA VAL A 62 -1.50 -10.07 -12.21
C VAL A 62 -0.10 -10.60 -12.47
N ASP A 63 0.43 -10.36 -13.67
CA ASP A 63 1.86 -10.54 -13.94
C ASP A 63 2.63 -9.35 -13.37
N TRP A 64 2.93 -9.44 -12.07
CA TRP A 64 3.62 -8.38 -11.35
C TRP A 64 5.01 -8.06 -11.90
N PRO A 65 5.87 -9.03 -12.25
CA PRO A 65 7.16 -8.75 -12.89
C PRO A 65 7.04 -7.95 -14.17
N ALA A 66 6.11 -8.33 -15.06
CA ALA A 66 5.89 -7.61 -16.32
C ALA A 66 5.36 -6.20 -16.05
N ARG A 67 4.44 -6.05 -15.06
CA ARG A 67 3.87 -4.76 -14.68
C ARG A 67 4.91 -3.83 -14.06
N ALA A 68 5.75 -4.34 -13.17
CA ALA A 68 6.85 -3.58 -12.57
C ALA A 68 7.89 -3.16 -13.62
N ALA A 69 8.24 -4.06 -14.54
CA ALA A 69 9.16 -3.76 -15.63
C ALA A 69 8.61 -2.66 -16.57
N ALA A 70 7.32 -2.70 -16.89
CA ALA A 70 6.67 -1.67 -17.69
C ALA A 70 6.66 -0.31 -16.98
N ALA A 71 6.34 -0.28 -15.67
CA ALA A 71 6.41 0.95 -14.87
C ALA A 71 7.84 1.51 -14.82
N ALA A 72 8.84 0.65 -14.65
CA ALA A 72 10.24 1.07 -14.64
C ALA A 72 10.68 1.67 -15.99
N ALA A 73 10.27 1.07 -17.11
CA ALA A 73 10.59 1.58 -18.43
C ALA A 73 9.99 2.97 -18.70
N VAL A 74 8.69 3.15 -18.40
CA VAL A 74 8.00 4.44 -18.55
C VAL A 74 8.60 5.50 -17.62
N THR A 75 8.97 5.12 -16.39
CA THR A 75 9.61 6.03 -15.44
C THR A 75 11.00 6.47 -15.92
N ALA A 76 11.81 5.54 -16.43
CA ALA A 76 13.13 5.85 -16.96
C ALA A 76 13.03 6.82 -18.16
N GLU A 77 12.18 6.52 -19.14
CA GLU A 77 11.91 7.39 -20.29
C GLU A 77 11.45 8.79 -19.85
N GLY A 78 10.55 8.86 -18.84
CA GLY A 78 10.08 10.12 -18.30
C GLY A 78 11.19 10.95 -17.64
N TYR A 79 12.13 10.33 -16.94
CA TYR A 79 13.30 11.04 -16.40
C TYR A 79 14.28 11.47 -17.47
N GLU A 80 14.56 10.64 -18.47
CA GLU A 80 15.46 10.97 -19.59
C GLU A 80 14.91 12.12 -20.44
N SER A 81 13.59 12.16 -20.65
CA SER A 81 12.92 13.22 -21.41
C SER A 81 12.54 14.45 -20.58
N LEU A 82 12.86 14.47 -19.28
CA LEU A 82 12.46 15.52 -18.31
C LEU A 82 10.93 15.64 -18.13
N GLU A 83 10.19 14.60 -18.44
CA GLU A 83 8.75 14.49 -18.22
C GLU A 83 8.48 13.95 -16.80
N LEU A 84 8.93 14.68 -15.77
CA LEU A 84 8.95 14.24 -14.37
C LEU A 84 7.56 13.83 -13.86
N SER A 85 6.51 14.49 -14.32
CA SER A 85 5.13 14.15 -13.96
C SER A 85 4.73 12.77 -14.49
N SER A 86 5.14 12.40 -15.69
CA SER A 86 4.89 11.09 -16.29
C SER A 86 5.65 10.00 -15.55
N ALA A 87 6.92 10.26 -15.23
CA ALA A 87 7.76 9.36 -14.44
C ALA A 87 7.13 9.05 -13.07
N ALA A 88 6.76 10.09 -12.29
CA ALA A 88 6.16 9.92 -10.99
C ALA A 88 4.81 9.18 -11.05
N ARG A 89 3.96 9.51 -12.03
CA ARG A 89 2.65 8.86 -12.21
C ARG A 89 2.78 7.37 -12.53
N ALA A 90 3.78 6.97 -13.34
CA ALA A 90 4.00 5.56 -13.65
C ALA A 90 4.34 4.76 -12.38
N ALA A 91 5.18 5.31 -11.50
CA ALA A 91 5.52 4.70 -10.22
C ALA A 91 4.32 4.65 -9.27
N ILE A 92 3.55 5.75 -9.14
CA ILE A 92 2.34 5.80 -8.30
C ILE A 92 1.28 4.82 -8.82
N ARG A 93 1.13 4.69 -10.15
CA ARG A 93 0.20 3.74 -10.76
C ARG A 93 0.47 2.30 -10.33
N LEU A 94 1.73 1.92 -10.16
CA LEU A 94 2.08 0.59 -9.64
C LEU A 94 1.50 0.35 -8.23
N VAL A 95 1.47 1.40 -7.39
CA VAL A 95 0.84 1.32 -6.06
C VAL A 95 -0.68 1.28 -6.14
N VAL A 96 -1.29 2.02 -7.07
CA VAL A 96 -2.74 1.92 -7.32
C VAL A 96 -3.14 0.50 -7.72
N ASP A 97 -2.31 -0.16 -8.55
CA ASP A 97 -2.55 -1.55 -8.94
C ASP A 97 -2.45 -2.52 -7.75
N VAL A 98 -1.63 -2.22 -6.74
CA VAL A 98 -1.61 -2.96 -5.45
C VAL A 98 -2.95 -2.84 -4.73
N ASP A 99 -3.55 -1.66 -4.65
CA ASP A 99 -4.86 -1.47 -4.00
C ASP A 99 -5.97 -2.24 -4.73
N VAL A 100 -5.97 -2.23 -6.06
CA VAL A 100 -6.90 -3.02 -6.88
C VAL A 100 -6.71 -4.52 -6.61
N PHE A 101 -5.47 -4.98 -6.54
CA PHE A 101 -5.13 -6.38 -6.28
C PHE A 101 -5.56 -6.82 -4.87
N ILE A 102 -5.36 -5.99 -3.84
CA ILE A 102 -5.83 -6.25 -2.48
C ILE A 102 -7.37 -6.34 -2.44
N GLN A 103 -8.08 -5.51 -3.20
CA GLN A 103 -9.53 -5.58 -3.28
C GLN A 103 -10.01 -6.86 -3.95
N ALA A 104 -9.35 -7.29 -5.02
CA ALA A 104 -9.70 -8.50 -5.76
C ALA A 104 -9.38 -9.78 -4.99
N THR A 105 -8.26 -9.81 -4.25
CA THR A 105 -7.78 -11.00 -3.53
C THR A 105 -8.32 -11.12 -2.11
N GLU A 106 -8.83 -10.04 -1.52
CA GLU A 106 -9.41 -9.98 -0.18
C GLU A 106 -8.56 -10.70 0.90
N PRO A 107 -7.28 -10.33 1.10
CA PRO A 107 -6.36 -11.06 1.97
C PRO A 107 -6.86 -11.21 3.42
N PHE A 108 -7.69 -10.29 3.88
CA PHE A 108 -8.33 -10.35 5.20
C PHE A 108 -9.37 -11.49 5.33
N ARG A 109 -9.94 -11.97 4.21
CA ARG A 109 -10.78 -13.17 4.18
C ARG A 109 -9.93 -14.43 4.12
N LEU A 110 -8.88 -14.43 3.28
CA LEU A 110 -7.93 -15.53 3.20
C LEU A 110 -7.27 -15.85 4.55
N ALA A 111 -6.99 -14.83 5.35
CA ALA A 111 -6.39 -14.98 6.68
C ALA A 111 -7.23 -15.80 7.67
N LYS A 112 -8.49 -16.09 7.37
CA LYS A 112 -9.38 -16.94 8.19
C LYS A 112 -9.25 -18.43 7.85
N ASP A 113 -8.60 -18.75 6.75
CA ASP A 113 -8.43 -20.10 6.21
C ASP A 113 -6.95 -20.49 6.32
N ALA A 114 -6.65 -21.43 7.21
CA ALA A 114 -5.29 -21.88 7.46
C ALA A 114 -4.67 -22.57 6.24
N ASP A 115 -5.47 -23.24 5.42
CA ASP A 115 -5.00 -23.97 4.24
C ASP A 115 -4.55 -23.00 3.12
N ARG A 116 -5.04 -21.75 3.16
CA ARG A 116 -4.68 -20.70 2.20
C ARG A 116 -3.58 -19.76 2.70
N ARG A 117 -2.87 -20.12 3.78
CA ARG A 117 -1.82 -19.28 4.37
C ARG A 117 -0.68 -18.98 3.38
N ALA A 118 -0.30 -19.96 2.54
CA ALA A 118 0.74 -19.78 1.53
C ALA A 118 0.31 -18.75 0.45
N GLU A 119 -0.94 -18.82 -0.01
CA GLU A 119 -1.50 -17.88 -0.96
C GLU A 119 -1.58 -16.46 -0.36
N LEU A 120 -2.03 -16.34 0.89
CA LEU A 120 -2.01 -15.07 1.62
C LEU A 120 -0.60 -14.48 1.68
N GLY A 121 0.40 -15.33 1.97
CA GLY A 121 1.80 -14.93 2.01
C GLY A 121 2.28 -14.39 0.67
N ALA A 122 2.00 -15.11 -0.41
CA ALA A 122 2.36 -14.71 -1.77
C ALA A 122 1.73 -13.35 -2.16
N ILE A 123 0.46 -13.14 -1.83
CA ILE A 123 -0.24 -11.87 -2.09
C ILE A 123 0.46 -10.71 -1.35
N LEU A 124 0.77 -10.87 -0.07
CA LEU A 124 1.41 -9.80 0.71
C LEU A 124 2.84 -9.54 0.25
N TYR A 125 3.60 -10.59 -0.11
CA TYR A 125 4.92 -10.43 -0.72
C TYR A 125 4.84 -9.60 -2.01
N GLN A 126 3.95 -9.98 -2.92
CA GLN A 126 3.77 -9.30 -4.21
C GLN A 126 3.39 -7.83 -4.03
N CYS A 127 2.51 -7.53 -3.08
CA CYS A 127 2.16 -6.15 -2.75
C CYS A 127 3.36 -5.35 -2.25
N LEU A 128 4.15 -5.89 -1.31
CA LEU A 128 5.33 -5.18 -0.78
C LEU A 128 6.43 -5.03 -1.82
N GLU A 129 6.63 -6.03 -2.66
CA GLU A 129 7.63 -5.96 -3.73
C GLU A 129 7.28 -4.90 -4.77
N ALA A 130 6.00 -4.79 -5.16
CA ALA A 130 5.52 -3.72 -6.03
C ALA A 130 5.70 -2.34 -5.38
N ILE A 131 5.38 -2.20 -4.09
CA ILE A 131 5.58 -0.95 -3.33
C ILE A 131 7.07 -0.61 -3.23
N ARG A 132 7.96 -1.59 -2.99
CA ARG A 132 9.41 -1.39 -2.98
C ARG A 132 9.91 -0.84 -4.31
N ILE A 133 9.50 -1.45 -5.42
CA ILE A 133 9.89 -0.99 -6.76
C ILE A 133 9.37 0.42 -7.02
N ALA A 134 8.10 0.71 -6.68
CA ALA A 134 7.56 2.06 -6.78
C ALA A 134 8.39 3.07 -5.96
N GLY A 135 8.83 2.69 -4.76
CA GLY A 135 9.73 3.49 -3.93
C GLY A 135 11.06 3.80 -4.60
N VAL A 136 11.70 2.80 -5.23
CA VAL A 136 12.94 3.01 -6.00
C VAL A 136 12.72 3.99 -7.15
N LEU A 137 11.59 3.87 -7.86
CA LEU A 137 11.23 4.75 -8.98
C LEU A 137 10.90 6.18 -8.53
N LEU A 138 10.36 6.36 -7.32
CA LEU A 138 10.03 7.67 -6.74
C LEU A 138 11.20 8.33 -6.01
N ALA A 139 12.27 7.59 -5.72
CA ALA A 139 13.42 8.10 -4.97
C ALA A 139 14.05 9.39 -5.56
N PRO A 140 14.14 9.59 -6.90
CA PRO A 140 14.67 10.84 -7.45
C PRO A 140 13.86 12.10 -7.08
N VAL A 141 12.54 11.96 -6.85
CA VAL A 141 11.65 13.09 -6.49
C VAL A 141 11.34 13.16 -5.00
N MET A 142 11.45 12.05 -4.27
CA MET A 142 11.15 11.99 -2.83
C MET A 142 12.22 11.16 -2.07
N PRO A 143 13.51 11.54 -2.12
CA PRO A 143 14.61 10.70 -1.62
C PRO A 143 14.47 10.34 -0.14
N VAL A 144 14.10 11.30 0.71
CA VAL A 144 13.97 11.08 2.16
C VAL A 144 12.87 10.08 2.48
N LYS A 145 11.70 10.25 1.89
CA LYS A 145 10.55 9.36 2.15
C LYS A 145 10.75 7.95 1.59
N MET A 146 11.43 7.84 0.47
CA MET A 146 11.73 6.52 -0.11
C MET A 146 12.86 5.82 0.66
N ALA A 147 13.79 6.55 1.27
CA ALA A 147 14.76 5.97 2.22
C ALA A 147 14.05 5.46 3.51
N GLU A 148 13.06 6.19 4.03
CA GLU A 148 12.22 5.72 5.16
C GLU A 148 11.48 4.42 4.80
N LEU A 149 10.92 4.32 3.58
CA LEU A 149 10.30 3.10 3.08
C LEU A 149 11.29 1.94 3.03
N GLU A 150 12.47 2.16 2.46
CA GLU A 150 13.51 1.15 2.32
C GLU A 150 13.99 0.65 3.69
N LEU A 151 14.20 1.57 4.63
CA LEU A 151 14.56 1.23 6.01
C LEU A 151 13.48 0.36 6.69
N ALA A 152 12.20 0.70 6.51
CA ALA A 152 11.11 -0.09 7.06
C ALA A 152 11.03 -1.50 6.45
N LEU A 153 11.26 -1.63 5.14
CA LEU A 153 11.31 -2.92 4.44
C LEU A 153 12.54 -3.77 4.81
N ALA A 154 13.61 -3.11 5.28
CA ALA A 154 14.79 -3.75 5.86
C ALA A 154 14.64 -4.06 7.37
N GLY A 155 13.45 -3.85 7.95
CA GLY A 155 13.17 -4.11 9.36
C GLY A 155 13.79 -3.10 10.34
N GLY A 156 14.15 -1.91 9.87
CA GLY A 156 14.86 -0.89 10.64
C GLY A 156 16.38 -1.10 10.68
N ASP A 157 16.89 -2.05 9.93
CA ASP A 157 18.35 -2.28 9.81
C ASP A 157 18.96 -1.27 8.82
N GLU A 158 19.63 -0.26 9.35
CA GLU A 158 20.26 0.80 8.56
C GLU A 158 21.37 0.26 7.64
N ALA A 159 22.12 -0.76 8.06
CA ALA A 159 23.18 -1.35 7.26
C ALA A 159 22.61 -2.12 6.07
N ALA A 160 21.52 -2.89 6.29
CA ALA A 160 20.82 -3.60 5.24
C ALA A 160 20.15 -2.61 4.25
N ALA A 161 19.54 -1.54 4.75
CA ALA A 161 18.95 -0.49 3.90
C ALA A 161 20.00 0.23 3.06
N ALA A 162 21.14 0.60 3.67
CA ALA A 162 22.24 1.23 2.96
C ALA A 162 22.86 0.31 1.89
N ALA A 163 23.01 -0.98 2.20
CA ALA A 163 23.49 -1.97 1.23
C ALA A 163 22.52 -2.12 0.05
N ALA A 164 21.22 -2.12 0.30
CA ALA A 164 20.19 -2.16 -0.74
C ALA A 164 20.24 -0.87 -1.59
N ALA A 165 20.39 0.29 -0.97
CA ALA A 165 20.49 1.58 -1.66
C ALA A 165 21.75 1.70 -2.54
N ALA A 166 22.84 1.03 -2.18
CA ALA A 166 24.09 1.01 -2.96
C ALA A 166 23.99 0.18 -4.27
N VAL A 167 22.97 -0.67 -4.40
CA VAL A 167 22.75 -1.43 -5.64
C VAL A 167 22.28 -0.48 -6.75
N PRO A 168 22.81 -0.60 -8.00
CA PRO A 168 22.38 0.22 -9.13
C PRO A 168 20.88 0.15 -9.36
N THR A 169 20.23 1.28 -9.67
CA THR A 169 18.79 1.40 -9.85
C THR A 169 18.22 0.37 -10.84
N ALA A 170 18.91 0.12 -11.95
CA ALA A 170 18.50 -0.88 -12.93
C ALA A 170 18.41 -2.32 -12.39
N ALA A 171 19.17 -2.64 -11.34
CA ALA A 171 19.06 -3.91 -10.64
C ALA A 171 17.98 -3.88 -9.55
N ARG A 172 17.82 -2.73 -8.87
CA ARG A 172 16.82 -2.55 -7.81
C ARG A 172 15.38 -2.60 -8.31
N VAL A 173 15.12 -2.19 -9.55
CA VAL A 173 13.77 -2.26 -10.15
C VAL A 173 13.39 -3.64 -10.66
N LYS A 174 14.30 -4.63 -10.60
CA LYS A 174 13.98 -6.01 -10.91
C LYS A 174 13.11 -6.61 -9.81
N TRP A 175 12.18 -7.47 -10.22
CA TRP A 175 11.31 -8.21 -9.31
C TRP A 175 12.11 -9.22 -8.49
N GLY A 176 11.71 -9.43 -7.23
CA GLY A 176 12.33 -10.40 -6.34
C GLY A 176 13.45 -9.81 -5.47
N GLY A 177 13.45 -8.49 -5.24
CA GLY A 177 14.45 -7.83 -4.40
C GLY A 177 14.25 -7.99 -2.90
N LEU A 178 13.03 -8.24 -2.45
CA LEU A 178 12.73 -8.52 -1.04
C LEU A 178 13.12 -9.95 -0.67
N ARG A 179 13.65 -10.11 0.55
CA ARG A 179 14.07 -11.42 1.07
C ARG A 179 13.03 -11.95 2.05
N PRO A 180 12.40 -13.10 1.76
CA PRO A 180 11.50 -13.76 2.72
C PRO A 180 12.17 -13.96 4.08
N GLY A 181 11.41 -13.84 5.16
CA GLY A 181 11.91 -13.92 6.53
C GLY A 181 12.48 -12.61 7.10
N THR A 182 12.76 -11.60 6.27
CA THR A 182 13.13 -10.27 6.77
C THR A 182 11.98 -9.68 7.59
N ARG A 183 12.26 -9.13 8.76
CA ARG A 183 11.25 -8.38 9.50
C ARG A 183 10.94 -7.08 8.78
N VAL A 184 9.66 -6.75 8.70
CA VAL A 184 9.20 -5.48 8.12
C VAL A 184 8.72 -4.60 9.26
N ALA A 185 9.23 -3.37 9.33
CA ALA A 185 8.79 -2.42 10.35
C ALA A 185 7.46 -1.76 9.96
N LYS A 186 6.67 -1.41 10.98
CA LYS A 186 5.46 -0.62 10.79
C LYS A 186 5.81 0.74 10.19
N LEU A 187 5.07 1.17 9.18
CA LEU A 187 5.39 2.33 8.39
C LEU A 187 4.23 3.33 8.34
N ALA A 188 4.56 4.62 8.49
CA ALA A 188 3.66 5.75 8.28
C ALA A 188 4.42 6.85 7.52
N LEU A 189 4.44 6.76 6.18
CA LEU A 189 5.26 7.63 5.32
C LEU A 189 4.78 9.08 5.29
N PHE A 190 3.49 9.28 5.11
CA PHE A 190 2.91 10.59 4.87
C PHE A 190 1.86 10.91 5.93
N PRO A 191 2.13 11.87 6.84
CA PRO A 191 1.13 12.30 7.81
C PRO A 191 -0.01 13.05 7.10
N ARG A 192 -1.22 12.95 7.65
CA ARG A 192 -2.32 13.80 7.20
C ARG A 192 -2.05 15.24 7.59
N VAL A 193 -2.23 16.14 6.65
CA VAL A 193 -2.11 17.58 6.85
C VAL A 193 -3.48 18.19 6.62
N GLU A 194 -3.86 19.16 7.44
CA GLU A 194 -5.12 19.88 7.26
C GLU A 194 -5.03 20.85 6.07
N PRO A 195 -6.16 21.14 5.39
CA PRO A 195 -6.21 22.13 4.33
C PRO A 195 -5.70 23.49 4.81
N PRO A 196 -5.04 24.27 3.96
CA PRO A 196 -4.43 25.56 4.36
C PRO A 196 -5.42 26.59 4.94
N ASP A 197 -6.70 26.49 4.61
CA ASP A 197 -7.77 27.37 5.10
C ASP A 197 -8.72 26.69 6.11
N ALA A 198 -8.36 25.52 6.65
CA ALA A 198 -9.16 24.88 7.67
C ALA A 198 -9.19 25.74 8.95
N PRO A 199 -10.37 26.00 9.54
CA PRO A 199 -10.43 26.70 10.83
C PRO A 199 -9.66 25.86 11.86
N PRO A 200 -8.93 26.49 12.81
CA PRO A 200 -8.16 25.78 13.80
C PRO A 200 -9.06 24.78 14.54
N VAL A 201 -8.74 23.50 14.43
CA VAL A 201 -9.47 22.45 15.17
C VAL A 201 -9.20 22.72 16.65
N ALA A 202 -10.24 23.20 17.36
CA ALA A 202 -10.18 23.27 18.81
C ALA A 202 -9.80 21.88 19.33
N ALA A 203 -8.73 21.80 20.11
CA ALA A 203 -8.22 20.55 20.66
C ALA A 203 -9.38 19.77 21.30
N VAL A 204 -9.84 18.74 20.61
CA VAL A 204 -10.86 17.82 21.14
C VAL A 204 -10.18 17.06 22.25
N ALA A 205 -10.47 17.45 23.49
CA ALA A 205 -10.08 16.69 24.67
C ALA A 205 -10.52 15.23 24.46
N PRO A 206 -9.72 14.23 24.82
CA PRO A 206 -10.08 12.84 24.63
C PRO A 206 -11.40 12.54 25.35
N THR A 207 -12.43 12.21 24.59
CA THR A 207 -13.73 11.83 25.12
C THR A 207 -13.54 10.57 25.97
N PRO A 208 -13.92 10.57 27.28
CA PRO A 208 -13.77 9.38 28.09
C PRO A 208 -14.65 8.26 27.52
N ALA A 209 -14.05 7.09 27.33
CA ALA A 209 -14.72 5.89 26.84
C ALA A 209 -15.99 5.62 27.65
N LYS A 210 -17.16 5.74 27.04
CA LYS A 210 -18.43 5.32 27.62
C LYS A 210 -18.42 3.81 27.82
N LYS A 211 -18.28 3.36 29.07
CA LYS A 211 -18.55 1.97 29.48
C LYS A 211 -19.98 1.59 29.08
N GLY A 212 -20.08 0.53 28.31
CA GLY A 212 -21.20 -0.35 28.05
C GLY A 212 -22.60 0.08 28.43
N ALA A 213 -23.36 0.64 27.52
CA ALA A 213 -24.82 0.63 27.61
C ALA A 213 -25.32 -0.65 26.92
N LYS A 214 -25.97 -1.54 27.74
CA LYS A 214 -26.69 -2.72 27.25
C LYS A 214 -27.80 -2.28 26.30
N LEU A 215 -27.81 -2.81 25.10
CA LEU A 215 -28.95 -2.68 24.17
C LEU A 215 -30.20 -3.38 24.78
N PRO A 216 -31.38 -2.77 24.68
CA PRO A 216 -32.63 -3.43 25.06
C PRO A 216 -32.96 -4.51 24.01
N LYS A 217 -33.38 -5.68 24.51
CA LYS A 217 -33.83 -6.81 23.68
C LYS A 217 -35.02 -6.39 22.83
N GLY A 218 -34.88 -6.45 21.50
CA GLY A 218 -35.94 -6.18 20.55
C GLY A 218 -37.08 -7.17 20.69
N THR A 219 -38.30 -6.65 20.79
CA THR A 219 -39.57 -7.36 20.73
C THR A 219 -39.80 -7.93 19.32
N LYS A 220 -40.13 -9.20 19.27
CA LYS A 220 -40.44 -9.98 18.05
C LYS A 220 -41.70 -9.41 17.40
N PRO A 221 -41.77 -9.14 16.09
CA PRO A 221 -43.02 -8.74 15.44
C PRO A 221 -44.00 -9.90 15.33
N ALA A 222 -45.30 -9.63 15.57
CA ALA A 222 -46.37 -10.56 15.47
C ALA A 222 -46.68 -10.91 14.02
N PRO A 223 -47.21 -12.14 13.72
CA PRO A 223 -47.53 -12.56 12.36
C PRO A 223 -48.81 -11.85 11.84
N PRO A 224 -48.94 -11.65 10.51
CA PRO A 224 -50.11 -11.01 9.90
C PRO A 224 -51.34 -11.91 9.96
N LYS A 225 -52.51 -11.28 10.23
CA LYS A 225 -53.83 -11.91 10.21
C LYS A 225 -54.20 -12.32 8.78
N PRO A 226 -54.91 -13.47 8.58
CA PRO A 226 -55.41 -13.87 7.29
C PRO A 226 -56.62 -13.01 6.86
N ALA A 227 -56.66 -12.68 5.54
CA ALA A 227 -57.77 -11.98 4.91
C ALA A 227 -59.00 -12.90 4.81
N ALA A 228 -60.19 -12.34 5.06
CA ALA A 228 -61.45 -13.01 4.93
C ALA A 228 -61.86 -13.13 3.44
N PRO A 229 -62.57 -14.19 3.07
CA PRO A 229 -63.05 -14.38 1.69
C PRO A 229 -64.32 -13.56 1.43
N ALA A 230 -64.41 -13.02 0.22
CA ALA A 230 -65.66 -12.63 -0.45
C ALA A 230 -65.81 -13.45 -1.69
#